data_ecd0cfc42d5b69269bfc2ceaa1d686ef
#
_entry.id   ecd0cfc42d5b69269bfc2ceaa1d686ef
#
_cell.length_a   1.000
_cell.length_b   1.000
_cell.length_c   1.000
_cell.angle_alpha   90.00
_cell.angle_beta   90.00
_cell.angle_gamma   90.00
#
_symmetry.space_group_name_H-M   'P 1'
#
loop_
_entity.id
_entity.type
_entity.pdbx_description
1 polymer ?
#
loop_
_entity_poly.entity_id
_entity_poly.type
_entity_poly.pdbx_seq_one_letter_code
_entity_poly.pdbx_strand_id
1 'polypeptide(L)'
;MRHAQKLDRARRMGSVWPILLVLPVLAGCHSNDSANGMTSFSSKASPSATPQLFTIPADQMSHVQLVTMTPGTMANTLRLTGAVAYNAFKTTPVFTQVGGPVSRIMVLPGDHVQMNQPMLEVSSPDYAQLLDGYLKAADSFRLADKYYVRAQGLYEHHAIAQQDLEQAESNRTQAQDDLNAAEQGMRILGIKNPDELAKAPSSAQIPVLAPIAGEVVERLVSPGQVLQAGQTQAFTISDLRTVWVLANVYQADLKYVKSGEDVVVQTDAFPDSFHGKISYVSPALDPNTRTLQARIVVDNPGEKLKRDMFCTVLVTAGLLKNALAVPNSAVLRDDNNQPFVYAATGENQFGRRDVELGAVEGNQTQIAKGVSPGDKIVGNGSLFLQFANSLQH
;
A
#
# COMPACT_ATOMS: atom_id res chain seq x y z
N MET A 1 -16.08 51.87 20.90
CA MET A 1 -17.47 51.75 21.39
C MET A 1 -17.62 50.26 21.68
N ARG A 2 -17.38 49.82 22.99
CA ARG A 2 -18.30 49.72 24.09
C ARG A 2 -19.53 48.85 23.73
N HIS A 3 -19.66 47.61 24.23
CA HIS A 3 -20.16 47.04 25.48
C HIS A 3 -19.98 45.53 25.42
N ALA A 4 -19.39 44.75 26.25
CA ALA A 4 -19.34 44.59 27.71
C ALA A 4 -20.71 44.35 28.39
N GLN A 5 -20.87 43.13 28.94
CA GLN A 5 -21.55 42.77 30.21
C GLN A 5 -21.63 41.24 30.25
N LYS A 6 -21.02 40.56 31.18
CA LYS A 6 -21.04 40.48 32.64
C LYS A 6 -22.18 39.59 33.19
N LEU A 7 -21.73 38.53 33.92
CA LEU A 7 -22.11 38.03 35.26
C LEU A 7 -23.46 37.31 35.39
N ASP A 8 -23.52 36.14 36.06
CA ASP A 8 -23.60 35.89 37.51
C ASP A 8 -23.55 34.39 37.83
N ARG A 9 -22.74 33.88 38.66
CA ARG A 9 -22.67 33.60 40.10
C ARG A 9 -23.97 33.19 40.81
N ALA A 10 -24.01 31.94 41.32
CA ALA A 10 -24.54 31.50 42.63
C ALA A 10 -24.13 30.04 42.85
N ARG A 11 -23.26 29.66 43.72
CA ARG A 11 -23.12 29.62 45.16
C ARG A 11 -24.33 29.04 45.92
N ARG A 12 -24.12 27.85 46.53
CA ARG A 12 -24.35 27.48 47.92
C ARG A 12 -24.12 25.98 48.11
N MET A 13 -23.16 25.60 48.95
CA MET A 13 -23.25 25.24 50.37
C MET A 13 -24.19 24.04 50.57
N GLY A 14 -23.82 22.88 51.03
CA GLY A 14 -22.96 22.53 52.16
C GLY A 14 -23.78 21.70 53.12
N SER A 15 -23.40 20.49 53.46
CA SER A 15 -23.65 19.95 54.83
C SER A 15 -22.79 18.70 55.03
N VAL A 16 -21.91 18.86 55.95
CA VAL A 16 -21.14 17.84 56.66
C VAL A 16 -22.03 17.35 57.80
N TRP A 17 -22.12 16.05 58.03
CA TRP A 17 -22.33 15.52 59.38
C TRP A 17 -21.71 14.12 59.52
N PRO A 18 -21.23 13.83 60.73
CA PRO A 18 -20.22 12.82 60.94
C PRO A 18 -20.68 11.60 61.74
N ILE A 19 -19.86 10.57 61.74
CA ILE A 19 -19.55 9.61 62.82
C ILE A 19 -20.71 8.84 63.47
N LEU A 20 -20.68 7.51 63.33
CA LEU A 20 -20.82 6.66 64.53
C LEU A 20 -20.10 5.31 64.29
N LEU A 21 -19.09 5.12 65.10
CA LEU A 21 -18.33 3.93 65.37
C LEU A 21 -19.19 3.01 66.25
N VAL A 22 -19.46 1.79 65.80
CA VAL A 22 -19.90 0.73 66.70
C VAL A 22 -19.25 -0.59 66.29
N LEU A 23 -18.25 -1.01 67.06
CA LEU A 23 -17.89 -2.42 67.22
C LEU A 23 -18.92 -3.08 68.14
N PRO A 24 -19.25 -4.34 67.91
CA PRO A 24 -19.06 -5.33 68.94
C PRO A 24 -18.26 -6.58 68.51
N VAL A 25 -17.34 -6.90 69.36
CA VAL A 25 -16.75 -8.21 69.56
C VAL A 25 -17.81 -9.16 70.18
N LEU A 26 -17.90 -10.37 69.68
CA LEU A 26 -18.22 -11.60 70.41
C LEU A 26 -18.18 -12.80 69.41
N ALA A 27 -17.18 -13.58 69.51
CA ALA A 27 -17.13 -14.93 70.07
C ALA A 27 -18.07 -15.97 69.45
N GLY A 28 -17.47 -16.91 68.73
CA GLY A 28 -17.61 -18.35 68.82
C GLY A 28 -18.92 -18.98 68.36
N CYS A 29 -18.80 -19.84 67.36
CA CYS A 29 -19.23 -21.24 67.52
C CYS A 29 -18.83 -22.04 66.24
N HIS A 30 -18.22 -23.12 66.52
CA HIS A 30 -17.97 -24.28 65.70
C HIS A 30 -19.30 -24.82 65.12
N SER A 31 -19.39 -25.05 63.84
CA SER A 31 -20.19 -26.12 63.29
C SER A 31 -19.52 -26.64 61.99
N ASN A 32 -19.09 -27.87 62.07
CA ASN A 32 -18.84 -28.77 60.96
C ASN A 32 -20.12 -28.80 60.09
N ASP A 33 -19.98 -28.57 58.80
CA ASP A 33 -20.70 -29.38 57.82
C ASP A 33 -20.04 -29.36 56.46
N SER A 34 -20.01 -30.51 55.96
CA SER A 34 -19.47 -31.11 54.77
C SER A 34 -19.98 -30.48 53.46
N ALA A 35 -19.14 -30.65 52.43
CA ALA A 35 -19.46 -30.76 51.01
C ALA A 35 -19.47 -29.50 50.19
N ASN A 36 -18.38 -29.26 49.48
CA ASN A 36 -18.30 -29.45 48.07
C ASN A 36 -16.84 -29.22 47.63
N GLY A 37 -16.17 -30.32 47.39
CA GLY A 37 -14.84 -30.33 46.80
C GLY A 37 -14.86 -29.77 45.37
N MET A 38 -14.52 -28.48 45.23
CA MET A 38 -13.87 -28.06 44.03
C MET A 38 -12.44 -28.52 44.13
N THR A 39 -12.14 -29.58 43.37
CA THR A 39 -10.78 -30.12 43.20
C THR A 39 -9.94 -29.01 42.59
N SER A 40 -9.16 -28.35 43.40
CA SER A 40 -8.01 -27.60 42.95
C SER A 40 -7.01 -28.58 42.37
N PHE A 41 -6.94 -28.66 41.04
CA PHE A 41 -5.82 -29.34 40.40
C PHE A 41 -4.57 -28.50 40.60
N SER A 42 -3.89 -28.76 41.70
CA SER A 42 -2.49 -28.38 41.87
C SER A 42 -1.64 -29.36 41.06
N SER A 43 -1.40 -29.07 39.79
CA SER A 43 -0.39 -29.75 39.03
C SER A 43 0.98 -29.27 39.50
N LYS A 44 1.50 -29.92 40.51
CA LYS A 44 2.94 -29.95 40.74
C LYS A 44 3.55 -30.79 39.62
N ALA A 45 3.78 -30.18 38.48
CA ALA A 45 4.68 -30.72 37.49
C ALA A 45 6.11 -30.59 38.03
N SER A 46 6.60 -31.59 38.68
CA SER A 46 8.05 -31.79 38.84
C SER A 46 8.61 -32.01 37.43
N PRO A 47 9.66 -31.29 37.02
CA PRO A 47 10.33 -31.61 35.78
C PRO A 47 10.99 -32.99 35.96
N SER A 48 10.34 -34.03 35.44
CA SER A 48 10.94 -35.34 35.31
C SER A 48 12.07 -35.24 34.28
N ALA A 49 13.30 -35.20 34.76
CA ALA A 49 14.50 -35.09 33.93
C ALA A 49 14.88 -36.43 33.23
N THR A 50 14.03 -37.42 33.25
CA THR A 50 14.23 -38.68 32.51
C THR A 50 13.41 -38.63 31.22
N PRO A 51 14.04 -38.79 30.04
CA PRO A 51 13.28 -38.88 28.79
C PRO A 51 12.35 -40.10 28.86
N GLN A 52 11.05 -39.86 28.65
CA GLN A 52 10.11 -40.97 28.54
C GLN A 52 10.46 -41.75 27.26
N LEU A 53 11.08 -42.91 27.46
CA LEU A 53 11.45 -43.83 26.38
C LEU A 53 10.28 -44.78 26.15
N PHE A 54 9.86 -44.92 24.92
CA PHE A 54 8.87 -45.91 24.52
C PHE A 54 9.36 -46.69 23.30
N THR A 55 8.87 -47.90 23.14
CA THR A 55 9.28 -48.83 22.07
C THR A 55 8.10 -49.11 21.17
N ILE A 56 8.34 -49.12 19.86
CA ILE A 56 7.29 -49.43 18.85
C ILE A 56 7.56 -50.86 18.33
N PRO A 57 6.50 -51.64 18.07
CA PRO A 57 6.58 -52.89 17.35
C PRO A 57 7.21 -52.74 15.97
N ALA A 58 8.02 -53.73 15.56
CA ALA A 58 8.77 -53.65 14.31
C ALA A 58 7.94 -53.53 13.06
N ASP A 59 6.71 -54.06 13.06
CA ASP A 59 5.70 -53.98 12.00
C ASP A 59 5.16 -52.54 11.81
N GLN A 60 5.16 -51.72 12.85
CA GLN A 60 4.70 -50.32 12.84
C GLN A 60 5.80 -49.33 12.44
N MET A 61 7.04 -49.76 12.35
CA MET A 61 8.16 -48.89 11.92
C MET A 61 8.06 -48.40 10.51
N SER A 62 7.23 -49.01 9.66
CA SER A 62 6.94 -48.53 8.29
C SER A 62 6.29 -47.16 8.27
N HIS A 63 5.64 -46.71 9.34
CA HIS A 63 5.00 -45.39 9.47
C HIS A 63 5.95 -44.31 9.96
N VAL A 64 7.18 -44.64 10.29
CA VAL A 64 8.17 -43.71 10.86
C VAL A 64 9.34 -43.53 9.91
N GLN A 65 9.60 -42.30 9.53
CA GLN A 65 10.77 -41.95 8.73
C GLN A 65 11.78 -41.18 9.59
N LEU A 66 13.02 -41.72 9.66
CA LEU A 66 14.10 -41.10 10.40
C LEU A 66 14.89 -40.17 9.49
N VAL A 67 15.20 -38.98 10.01
CA VAL A 67 16.07 -38.00 9.40
C VAL A 67 17.31 -37.88 10.29
N THR A 68 18.49 -38.09 9.70
CA THR A 68 19.75 -37.86 10.40
C THR A 68 20.08 -36.38 10.39
N MET A 69 20.36 -35.79 11.51
CA MET A 69 20.67 -34.38 11.66
C MET A 69 22.05 -34.08 11.09
N THR A 70 22.07 -33.52 9.89
CA THR A 70 23.30 -33.08 9.22
C THR A 70 23.35 -31.57 9.19
N PRO A 71 24.48 -30.94 9.55
CA PRO A 71 24.65 -29.51 9.42
C PRO A 71 24.49 -29.07 7.94
N GLY A 72 23.56 -28.16 7.69
CA GLY A 72 23.29 -27.61 6.38
C GLY A 72 23.34 -26.09 6.38
N THR A 73 23.10 -25.50 5.21
CA THR A 73 22.89 -24.05 5.07
C THR A 73 21.40 -23.83 4.89
N MET A 74 20.83 -22.92 5.65
CA MET A 74 19.40 -22.57 5.61
C MET A 74 19.25 -21.07 5.48
N ALA A 75 18.35 -20.61 4.65
CA ALA A 75 18.04 -19.20 4.55
C ALA A 75 17.22 -18.75 5.78
N ASN A 76 17.70 -17.71 6.45
CA ASN A 76 16.89 -17.03 7.47
C ASN A 76 15.95 -16.06 6.75
N THR A 77 14.68 -16.40 6.67
CA THR A 77 13.68 -15.60 5.98
C THR A 77 12.84 -14.83 7.00
N LEU A 78 12.93 -13.51 6.91
CA LEU A 78 12.08 -12.59 7.66
C LEU A 78 10.76 -12.41 6.94
N ARG A 79 9.65 -12.52 7.65
CA ARG A 79 8.30 -12.28 7.13
C ARG A 79 7.77 -10.94 7.61
N LEU A 80 7.54 -10.02 6.67
CA LEU A 80 6.97 -8.71 6.95
C LEU A 80 5.55 -8.65 6.40
N THR A 81 4.65 -8.03 7.14
CA THR A 81 3.30 -7.72 6.63
C THR A 81 3.33 -6.42 5.84
N GLY A 82 2.60 -6.36 4.75
CA GLY A 82 2.50 -5.16 3.93
C GLY A 82 1.16 -5.04 3.21
N ALA A 83 0.98 -3.92 2.56
CA ALA A 83 -0.16 -3.65 1.70
C ALA A 83 0.29 -3.11 0.34
N VAL A 84 -0.43 -3.47 -0.70
CA VAL A 84 -0.20 -2.97 -2.06
C VAL A 84 -0.69 -1.53 -2.16
N ALA A 85 0.10 -0.68 -2.78
CA ALA A 85 -0.24 0.71 -3.08
C ALA A 85 0.08 1.04 -4.54
N TYR A 86 -0.55 2.05 -5.09
CA TYR A 86 -0.16 2.53 -6.41
C TYR A 86 1.27 3.06 -6.38
N ASN A 87 1.98 2.87 -7.49
CA ASN A 87 3.29 3.50 -7.69
C ASN A 87 3.08 5.00 -7.91
N ALA A 88 3.36 5.82 -6.88
CA ALA A 88 3.12 7.26 -6.94
C ALA A 88 3.90 7.97 -8.06
N PHE A 89 5.03 7.41 -8.54
CA PHE A 89 5.77 7.95 -9.69
C PHE A 89 5.08 7.65 -11.03
N LYS A 90 4.13 6.72 -11.05
CA LYS A 90 3.36 6.31 -12.22
C LYS A 90 1.86 6.54 -12.07
N THR A 91 1.48 7.29 -11.05
CA THR A 91 0.09 7.65 -10.76
C THR A 91 -0.05 9.15 -10.82
N THR A 92 -1.01 9.62 -11.60
CA THR A 92 -1.21 11.06 -11.82
C THR A 92 -2.67 11.43 -11.58
N PRO A 93 -2.94 12.40 -10.70
CA PRO A 93 -4.26 13.01 -10.60
C PRO A 93 -4.50 13.89 -11.82
N VAL A 94 -5.69 13.82 -12.40
CA VAL A 94 -6.10 14.62 -13.54
C VAL A 94 -6.98 15.77 -13.04
N PHE A 95 -6.45 16.98 -13.16
CA PHE A 95 -7.18 18.21 -12.83
C PHE A 95 -7.74 18.85 -14.10
N THR A 96 -8.89 19.50 -13.98
CA THR A 96 -9.41 20.32 -15.07
C THR A 96 -8.70 21.66 -15.11
N GLN A 97 -8.30 22.10 -16.30
CA GLN A 97 -7.67 23.40 -16.53
C GLN A 97 -8.69 24.53 -16.73
N VAL A 98 -9.96 24.18 -16.94
CA VAL A 98 -11.06 25.12 -17.15
C VAL A 98 -12.18 24.89 -16.15
N GLY A 99 -12.91 25.97 -15.82
CA GLY A 99 -14.12 25.90 -15.00
C GLY A 99 -15.36 25.71 -15.86
N GLY A 100 -16.39 25.08 -15.26
CA GLY A 100 -17.68 24.88 -15.90
C GLY A 100 -18.35 23.56 -15.60
N PRO A 101 -19.57 23.31 -16.01
CA PRO A 101 -20.26 22.05 -15.83
C PRO A 101 -19.70 20.96 -16.75
N VAL A 102 -19.62 19.72 -16.21
CA VAL A 102 -19.30 18.53 -16.98
C VAL A 102 -20.43 18.23 -17.94
N SER A 103 -20.18 18.33 -19.24
CA SER A 103 -21.17 18.04 -20.29
C SER A 103 -21.23 16.53 -20.58
N ARG A 104 -20.07 15.85 -20.64
CA ARG A 104 -19.98 14.42 -20.93
C ARG A 104 -18.77 13.79 -20.30
N ILE A 105 -18.91 12.55 -19.86
CA ILE A 105 -17.81 11.70 -19.40
C ILE A 105 -17.65 10.56 -20.40
N MET A 106 -16.42 10.32 -20.87
CA MET A 106 -16.10 9.38 -21.94
C MET A 106 -15.43 8.12 -21.43
N VAL A 107 -14.90 8.14 -20.19
CA VAL A 107 -14.16 7.04 -19.59
C VAL A 107 -14.69 6.69 -18.20
N LEU A 108 -14.58 5.43 -17.85
CA LEU A 108 -15.00 4.88 -16.56
C LEU A 108 -13.80 4.31 -15.81
N PRO A 109 -13.89 4.14 -14.47
CA PRO A 109 -12.90 3.36 -13.73
C PRO A 109 -12.77 1.95 -14.31
N GLY A 110 -11.51 1.52 -14.54
CA GLY A 110 -11.16 0.27 -15.22
C GLY A 110 -10.82 0.43 -16.71
N ASP A 111 -11.14 1.59 -17.32
CA ASP A 111 -10.75 1.81 -18.71
C ASP A 111 -9.26 2.14 -18.83
N HIS A 112 -8.63 1.59 -19.87
CA HIS A 112 -7.27 1.95 -20.27
C HIS A 112 -7.29 3.15 -21.19
N VAL A 113 -6.53 4.19 -20.87
CA VAL A 113 -6.42 5.41 -21.65
C VAL A 113 -5.00 5.61 -22.17
N GLN A 114 -4.90 6.22 -23.35
CA GLN A 114 -3.64 6.67 -23.91
C GLN A 114 -3.35 8.13 -23.52
N MET A 115 -2.09 8.53 -23.56
CA MET A 115 -1.72 9.92 -23.35
C MET A 115 -2.42 10.81 -24.40
N ASN A 116 -2.99 11.94 -23.96
CA ASN A 116 -3.81 12.88 -24.74
C ASN A 116 -5.18 12.34 -25.21
N GLN A 117 -5.65 11.20 -24.69
CA GLN A 117 -7.00 10.73 -24.95
C GLN A 117 -8.02 11.59 -24.19
N PRO A 118 -9.13 12.03 -24.83
CA PRO A 118 -10.21 12.73 -24.16
C PRO A 118 -10.88 11.85 -23.10
N MET A 119 -11.05 12.38 -21.89
CA MET A 119 -11.66 11.67 -20.76
C MET A 119 -13.03 12.22 -20.38
N LEU A 120 -13.20 13.53 -20.41
CA LEU A 120 -14.47 14.22 -20.22
C LEU A 120 -14.47 15.53 -21.00
N GLU A 121 -15.66 16.10 -21.19
CA GLU A 121 -15.89 17.42 -21.78
C GLU A 121 -16.48 18.36 -20.74
N VAL A 122 -15.94 19.58 -20.69
CA VAL A 122 -16.41 20.67 -19.82
C VAL A 122 -16.99 21.76 -20.69
N SER A 123 -18.18 22.24 -20.36
CA SER A 123 -18.76 23.44 -20.98
C SER A 123 -18.22 24.67 -20.27
N SER A 124 -17.23 25.34 -20.88
CA SER A 124 -16.51 26.45 -20.24
C SER A 124 -16.83 27.78 -20.88
N PRO A 125 -17.44 28.72 -20.14
CA PRO A 125 -17.64 30.11 -20.62
C PRO A 125 -16.30 30.81 -20.88
N ASP A 126 -15.29 30.58 -20.04
CA ASP A 126 -13.95 31.18 -20.19
C ASP A 126 -13.28 30.72 -21.49
N TYR A 127 -13.42 29.44 -21.83
CA TYR A 127 -12.94 28.90 -23.10
C TYR A 127 -13.67 29.56 -24.29
N ALA A 128 -15.00 29.70 -24.23
CA ALA A 128 -15.77 30.34 -25.28
C ALA A 128 -15.32 31.79 -25.51
N GLN A 129 -15.00 32.52 -24.43
CA GLN A 129 -14.51 33.90 -24.50
C GLN A 129 -13.09 33.96 -25.09
N LEU A 130 -12.18 33.04 -24.72
CA LEU A 130 -10.83 32.96 -25.29
C LEU A 130 -10.87 32.62 -26.79
N LEU A 131 -11.73 31.69 -27.19
CA LEU A 131 -11.92 31.34 -28.60
C LEU A 131 -12.47 32.51 -29.42
N ASP A 132 -13.45 33.24 -28.91
CA ASP A 132 -13.98 34.46 -29.56
C ASP A 132 -12.89 35.53 -29.69
N GLY A 133 -12.06 35.72 -28.65
CA GLY A 133 -10.91 36.63 -28.68
C GLY A 133 -9.89 36.23 -29.74
N TYR A 134 -9.56 34.94 -29.85
CA TYR A 134 -8.65 34.41 -30.88
C TYR A 134 -9.21 34.66 -32.29
N LEU A 135 -10.50 34.34 -32.55
CA LEU A 135 -11.15 34.55 -33.85
C LEU A 135 -11.11 36.01 -34.26
N LYS A 136 -11.41 36.94 -33.34
CA LYS A 136 -11.35 38.38 -33.59
C LYS A 136 -9.93 38.84 -33.92
N ALA A 137 -8.92 38.39 -33.18
CA ALA A 137 -7.52 38.72 -33.43
C ALA A 137 -7.03 38.18 -34.78
N ALA A 138 -7.39 36.94 -35.14
CA ALA A 138 -7.08 36.34 -36.43
C ALA A 138 -7.71 37.08 -37.60
N ASP A 139 -8.98 37.51 -37.48
CA ASP A 139 -9.64 38.33 -38.50
C ASP A 139 -9.02 39.72 -38.63
N SER A 140 -8.65 40.33 -37.50
CA SER A 140 -7.99 41.65 -37.49
C SER A 140 -6.62 41.58 -38.16
N PHE A 141 -5.83 40.55 -37.84
CA PHE A 141 -4.53 40.34 -38.49
C PHE A 141 -4.67 40.10 -40.00
N ARG A 142 -5.61 39.24 -40.42
CA ARG A 142 -5.87 38.98 -41.83
C ARG A 142 -6.28 40.27 -42.60
N LEU A 143 -7.03 41.13 -41.96
CA LEU A 143 -7.43 42.41 -42.53
C LEU A 143 -6.22 43.35 -42.63
N ALA A 144 -5.45 43.53 -41.55
CA ALA A 144 -4.29 44.39 -41.51
C ALA A 144 -3.19 43.93 -42.51
N ASP A 145 -2.99 42.63 -42.65
CA ASP A 145 -2.05 42.05 -43.61
C ASP A 145 -2.46 42.38 -45.07
N LYS A 146 -3.74 42.24 -45.39
CA LYS A 146 -4.25 42.64 -46.72
C LYS A 146 -4.07 44.15 -47.00
N TYR A 147 -4.27 45.01 -46.00
CA TYR A 147 -4.03 46.44 -46.14
C TYR A 147 -2.55 46.73 -46.33
N TYR A 148 -1.65 46.11 -45.56
CA TYR A 148 -0.22 46.25 -45.69
C TYR A 148 0.28 45.83 -47.09
N VAL A 149 -0.12 44.65 -47.58
CA VAL A 149 0.25 44.16 -48.93
C VAL A 149 -0.22 45.11 -50.00
N ARG A 150 -1.41 45.66 -49.86
CA ARG A 150 -1.93 46.68 -50.80
C ARG A 150 -1.12 47.99 -50.71
N ALA A 151 -0.84 48.48 -49.51
CA ALA A 151 -0.07 49.70 -49.32
C ALA A 151 1.34 49.53 -49.87
N GLN A 152 1.98 48.38 -49.69
CA GLN A 152 3.28 48.07 -50.27
C GLN A 152 3.27 48.17 -51.79
N GLY A 153 2.29 47.55 -52.46
CA GLY A 153 2.15 47.65 -53.94
C GLY A 153 1.88 49.07 -54.41
N LEU A 154 1.05 49.85 -53.71
CA LEU A 154 0.80 51.24 -54.06
C LEU A 154 2.01 52.14 -53.87
N TYR A 155 2.82 51.90 -52.82
CA TYR A 155 4.07 52.61 -52.55
C TYR A 155 5.14 52.31 -53.62
N GLU A 156 5.31 51.09 -54.06
CA GLU A 156 6.19 50.67 -55.17
C GLU A 156 5.86 51.43 -56.48
N HIS A 157 4.58 51.77 -56.66
CA HIS A 157 4.11 52.54 -57.79
C HIS A 157 3.99 54.05 -57.51
N HIS A 158 4.58 54.57 -56.38
CA HIS A 158 4.58 55.95 -55.98
C HIS A 158 3.12 56.55 -55.83
N ALA A 159 2.16 55.74 -55.50
CA ALA A 159 0.73 56.15 -55.40
C ALA A 159 0.32 56.56 -53.98
N ILE A 160 1.15 56.29 -52.94
CA ILE A 160 0.96 56.73 -51.56
C ILE A 160 2.25 57.24 -50.95
N ALA A 161 2.14 57.99 -49.81
CA ALA A 161 3.28 58.47 -49.06
C ALA A 161 3.93 57.37 -48.23
N GLN A 162 5.21 57.53 -47.91
CA GLN A 162 5.92 56.58 -47.02
C GLN A 162 5.27 56.45 -45.66
N GLN A 163 4.72 57.52 -45.12
CA GLN A 163 3.99 57.53 -43.86
C GLN A 163 2.80 56.59 -43.85
N ASP A 164 2.07 56.45 -45.00
CA ASP A 164 0.93 55.57 -45.12
C ASP A 164 1.35 54.09 -45.13
N LEU A 165 2.51 53.79 -45.74
CA LEU A 165 3.11 52.43 -45.69
C LEU A 165 3.53 52.07 -44.27
N GLU A 166 4.27 52.97 -43.61
CA GLU A 166 4.74 52.78 -42.22
C GLU A 166 3.55 52.57 -41.23
N GLN A 167 2.47 53.34 -41.44
CA GLN A 167 1.23 53.16 -40.66
C GLN A 167 0.58 51.80 -40.91
N ALA A 168 0.54 51.35 -42.19
CA ALA A 168 -0.01 50.02 -42.50
C ALA A 168 0.86 48.89 -41.92
N GLU A 169 2.18 49.05 -41.94
CA GLU A 169 3.12 48.11 -41.32
C GLU A 169 2.96 48.06 -39.77
N SER A 170 2.84 49.21 -39.12
CA SER A 170 2.62 49.31 -37.68
C SER A 170 1.29 48.63 -37.28
N ASN A 171 0.21 48.87 -38.05
CA ASN A 171 -1.10 48.24 -37.79
C ASN A 171 -1.05 46.74 -37.97
N ARG A 172 -0.31 46.23 -38.99
CA ARG A 172 -0.09 44.78 -39.20
C ARG A 172 0.69 44.16 -38.05
N THR A 173 1.76 44.81 -37.59
CA THR A 173 2.57 44.34 -36.46
C THR A 173 1.74 44.26 -35.20
N GLN A 174 0.98 45.29 -34.87
CA GLN A 174 0.08 45.31 -33.72
C GLN A 174 -0.94 44.16 -33.77
N ALA A 175 -1.59 43.96 -34.94
CA ALA A 175 -2.57 42.86 -35.08
C ALA A 175 -1.90 41.45 -34.99
N GLN A 176 -0.64 41.34 -35.44
CA GLN A 176 0.12 40.09 -35.27
C GLN A 176 0.43 39.82 -33.81
N ASP A 177 0.80 40.83 -33.04
CA ASP A 177 1.09 40.71 -31.62
C ASP A 177 -0.16 40.32 -30.83
N ASP A 178 -1.32 40.93 -31.17
CA ASP A 178 -2.61 40.58 -30.58
C ASP A 178 -3.00 39.11 -30.89
N LEU A 179 -2.77 38.64 -32.12
CA LEU A 179 -2.97 37.23 -32.48
C LEU A 179 -2.07 36.30 -31.73
N ASN A 180 -0.77 36.62 -31.63
CA ASN A 180 0.20 35.83 -30.89
C ASN A 180 -0.19 35.71 -29.41
N ALA A 181 -0.67 36.80 -28.81
CA ALA A 181 -1.14 36.81 -27.42
C ALA A 181 -2.36 35.90 -27.23
N ALA A 182 -3.34 35.99 -28.15
CA ALA A 182 -4.56 35.16 -28.15
C ALA A 182 -4.18 33.64 -28.31
N GLU A 183 -3.28 33.32 -29.26
CA GLU A 183 -2.77 31.98 -29.43
C GLU A 183 -2.08 31.41 -28.17
N GLN A 184 -1.30 32.24 -27.46
CA GLN A 184 -0.71 31.84 -26.19
C GLN A 184 -1.77 31.50 -25.16
N GLY A 185 -2.84 32.30 -25.05
CA GLY A 185 -3.98 31.98 -24.18
C GLY A 185 -4.58 30.61 -24.48
N MET A 186 -4.77 30.26 -25.74
CA MET A 186 -5.30 28.96 -26.16
C MET A 186 -4.32 27.82 -25.87
N ARG A 187 -3.01 28.04 -26.06
CA ARG A 187 -1.97 27.02 -25.76
C ARG A 187 -1.89 26.67 -24.29
N ILE A 188 -2.11 27.63 -23.39
CA ILE A 188 -2.18 27.39 -21.94
C ILE A 188 -3.28 26.37 -21.58
N LEU A 189 -4.39 26.37 -22.34
CA LEU A 189 -5.47 25.41 -22.19
C LEU A 189 -5.20 24.06 -22.87
N GLY A 190 -3.98 23.84 -23.41
CA GLY A 190 -3.60 22.61 -24.09
C GLY A 190 -4.03 22.53 -25.55
N ILE A 191 -4.58 23.62 -26.11
CA ILE A 191 -5.04 23.70 -27.52
C ILE A 191 -3.84 24.02 -28.40
N LYS A 192 -3.40 23.03 -29.18
CA LYS A 192 -2.24 23.20 -30.07
C LYS A 192 -2.57 23.87 -31.40
N ASN A 193 -3.75 23.61 -31.93
CA ASN A 193 -4.20 24.08 -33.24
C ASN A 193 -5.54 24.85 -33.14
N PRO A 194 -5.52 26.11 -32.73
CA PRO A 194 -6.76 26.90 -32.58
C PRO A 194 -7.54 27.07 -33.91
N ASP A 195 -6.84 27.06 -35.07
CA ASP A 195 -7.47 27.16 -36.39
C ASP A 195 -8.39 25.97 -36.74
N GLU A 196 -8.09 24.78 -36.27
CA GLU A 196 -8.95 23.60 -36.49
C GLU A 196 -10.25 23.72 -35.67
N LEU A 197 -10.17 24.27 -34.48
CA LEU A 197 -11.33 24.54 -33.64
C LEU A 197 -12.19 25.66 -34.17
N ALA A 198 -11.59 26.65 -34.83
CA ALA A 198 -12.29 27.72 -35.49
C ALA A 198 -13.19 27.24 -36.65
N LYS A 199 -12.90 26.09 -37.24
CA LYS A 199 -13.65 25.43 -38.30
C LYS A 199 -14.74 24.47 -37.77
N ALA A 200 -14.68 24.09 -36.51
CA ALA A 200 -15.70 23.27 -35.87
C ALA A 200 -16.89 24.13 -35.42
N PRO A 201 -18.12 23.58 -35.37
CA PRO A 201 -19.24 24.31 -34.80
C PRO A 201 -18.85 24.70 -33.36
N SER A 202 -19.07 25.96 -33.01
CA SER A 202 -18.68 26.61 -31.77
C SER A 202 -19.35 25.96 -30.56
N SER A 203 -18.89 24.79 -30.18
CA SER A 203 -19.24 24.20 -28.88
C SER A 203 -18.29 24.78 -27.83
N ALA A 204 -18.85 25.45 -26.83
CA ALA A 204 -18.09 25.90 -25.66
C ALA A 204 -17.52 24.72 -24.83
N GLN A 205 -17.37 23.54 -25.45
CA GLN A 205 -16.95 22.29 -24.84
C GLN A 205 -15.48 22.06 -25.08
N ILE A 206 -14.75 21.90 -24.02
CA ILE A 206 -13.33 21.61 -24.06
C ILE A 206 -13.06 20.20 -23.44
N PRO A 207 -12.30 19.35 -24.13
CA PRO A 207 -11.95 18.06 -23.59
C PRO A 207 -10.86 18.18 -22.53
N VAL A 208 -10.99 17.44 -21.42
CA VAL A 208 -9.93 17.19 -20.47
C VAL A 208 -9.20 15.92 -20.92
N LEU A 209 -7.91 16.05 -21.17
CA LEU A 209 -7.08 15.00 -21.75
C LEU A 209 -6.33 14.22 -20.67
N ALA A 210 -6.06 12.93 -20.93
CA ALA A 210 -5.23 12.09 -20.09
C ALA A 210 -3.75 12.57 -20.15
N PRO A 211 -3.10 12.93 -19.03
CA PRO A 211 -1.72 13.38 -19.02
C PRO A 211 -0.71 12.23 -19.21
N ILE A 212 -1.09 11.01 -18.88
CA ILE A 212 -0.31 9.79 -19.04
C ILE A 212 -1.17 8.68 -19.63
N ALA A 213 -0.54 7.65 -20.17
CA ALA A 213 -1.20 6.39 -20.49
C ALA A 213 -1.28 5.51 -19.23
N GLY A 214 -2.40 4.78 -19.06
CA GLY A 214 -2.62 3.90 -17.91
C GLY A 214 -4.09 3.56 -17.73
N GLU A 215 -4.43 2.95 -16.60
CA GLU A 215 -5.81 2.65 -16.21
C GLU A 215 -6.41 3.81 -15.40
N VAL A 216 -7.66 4.14 -15.66
CA VAL A 216 -8.45 5.06 -14.82
C VAL A 216 -8.81 4.33 -13.53
N VAL A 217 -8.10 4.64 -12.44
CA VAL A 217 -8.31 3.96 -11.15
C VAL A 217 -9.39 4.61 -10.29
N GLU A 218 -9.65 5.90 -10.50
CA GLU A 218 -10.69 6.64 -9.77
C GLU A 218 -11.33 7.69 -10.67
N ARG A 219 -12.64 7.87 -10.52
CA ARG A 219 -13.43 8.98 -11.06
C ARG A 219 -14.08 9.74 -9.92
N LEU A 220 -13.75 11.02 -9.79
CA LEU A 220 -14.16 11.87 -8.66
C LEU A 220 -15.22 12.90 -9.04
N VAL A 221 -15.65 12.93 -10.30
CA VAL A 221 -16.62 13.89 -10.82
C VAL A 221 -17.84 13.20 -11.42
N SER A 222 -18.96 13.92 -11.47
CA SER A 222 -20.23 13.44 -12.00
C SER A 222 -20.71 14.31 -13.17
N PRO A 223 -21.53 13.77 -14.10
CA PRO A 223 -22.16 14.56 -15.15
C PRO A 223 -22.96 15.73 -14.56
N GLY A 224 -22.84 16.91 -15.14
CA GLY A 224 -23.51 18.14 -14.68
C GLY A 224 -22.84 18.85 -13.49
N GLN A 225 -21.82 18.23 -12.86
CA GLN A 225 -21.07 18.86 -11.78
C GLN A 225 -20.29 20.06 -12.31
N VAL A 226 -20.32 21.17 -11.58
CA VAL A 226 -19.51 22.36 -11.90
C VAL A 226 -18.09 22.17 -11.36
N LEU A 227 -17.12 22.25 -12.25
CA LEU A 227 -15.70 22.10 -11.94
C LEU A 227 -15.04 23.46 -11.76
N GLN A 228 -14.02 23.50 -10.91
CA GLN A 228 -13.17 24.68 -10.71
C GLN A 228 -11.79 24.44 -11.34
N ALA A 229 -11.34 25.36 -12.18
CA ALA A 229 -10.04 25.28 -12.84
C ALA A 229 -8.88 25.11 -11.86
N GLY A 230 -8.04 24.12 -12.09
CA GLY A 230 -6.85 23.84 -11.27
C GLY A 230 -7.11 23.30 -9.86
N GLN A 231 -8.38 23.18 -9.44
CA GLN A 231 -8.73 22.73 -8.08
C GLN A 231 -9.48 21.40 -8.06
N THR A 232 -10.36 21.17 -9.04
CA THR A 232 -11.16 19.95 -9.06
C THR A 232 -10.38 18.83 -9.73
N GLN A 233 -10.05 17.80 -8.94
CA GLN A 233 -9.53 16.54 -9.45
C GLN A 233 -10.69 15.76 -10.08
N ALA A 234 -10.55 15.42 -11.36
CA ALA A 234 -11.58 14.69 -12.09
C ALA A 234 -11.35 13.18 -12.06
N PHE A 235 -10.11 12.75 -12.26
CA PHE A 235 -9.72 11.35 -12.30
C PHE A 235 -8.38 11.12 -11.62
N THR A 236 -8.09 9.85 -11.37
CA THR A 236 -6.73 9.36 -11.10
C THR A 236 -6.40 8.31 -12.15
N ILE A 237 -5.25 8.44 -12.82
CA ILE A 237 -4.72 7.47 -13.78
C ILE A 237 -3.45 6.85 -13.19
N SER A 238 -3.30 5.55 -13.32
CA SER A 238 -2.12 4.82 -12.88
C SER A 238 -1.64 3.80 -13.92
N ASP A 239 -0.33 3.73 -14.13
CA ASP A 239 0.29 2.59 -14.83
C ASP A 239 0.46 1.44 -13.82
N LEU A 240 -0.42 0.45 -13.92
CA LEU A 240 -0.52 -0.67 -12.99
C LEU A 240 0.48 -1.81 -13.26
N ARG A 241 1.35 -1.71 -14.28
CA ARG A 241 2.38 -2.71 -14.58
C ARG A 241 3.41 -2.85 -13.46
N THR A 242 3.56 -1.83 -12.63
CA THR A 242 4.34 -1.87 -11.40
C THR A 242 3.57 -1.22 -10.27
N VAL A 243 3.61 -1.86 -9.10
CA VAL A 243 2.97 -1.35 -7.89
C VAL A 243 4.00 -1.20 -6.77
N TRP A 244 3.64 -0.49 -5.74
CA TRP A 244 4.39 -0.50 -4.50
C TRP A 244 3.77 -1.47 -3.52
N VAL A 245 4.64 -2.11 -2.74
CA VAL A 245 4.26 -2.79 -1.51
C VAL A 245 4.89 -2.03 -0.36
N LEU A 246 4.05 -1.57 0.54
CA LEU A 246 4.45 -0.84 1.74
C LEU A 246 4.48 -1.85 2.89
N ALA A 247 5.67 -2.31 3.23
CA ALA A 247 5.88 -3.33 4.25
C ALA A 247 6.22 -2.68 5.60
N ASN A 248 5.66 -3.21 6.68
CA ASN A 248 5.90 -2.77 8.04
C ASN A 248 7.10 -3.52 8.63
N VAL A 249 8.15 -2.79 8.98
CA VAL A 249 9.39 -3.31 9.54
C VAL A 249 9.45 -2.97 11.02
N TYR A 250 9.50 -3.97 11.89
CA TYR A 250 9.69 -3.76 13.32
C TYR A 250 11.13 -3.34 13.63
N GLN A 251 11.32 -2.61 14.71
CA GLN A 251 12.64 -2.09 15.09
C GLN A 251 13.69 -3.21 15.25
N ALA A 252 13.30 -4.39 15.75
CA ALA A 252 14.18 -5.54 15.91
C ALA A 252 14.69 -6.09 14.58
N ASP A 253 13.91 -5.92 13.50
CA ASP A 253 14.15 -6.50 12.18
C ASP A 253 14.90 -5.55 11.23
N LEU A 254 15.04 -4.28 11.64
CA LEU A 254 15.64 -3.24 10.80
C LEU A 254 17.05 -3.59 10.29
N LYS A 255 17.83 -4.29 11.08
CA LYS A 255 19.20 -4.73 10.70
C LYS A 255 19.22 -5.64 9.46
N TYR A 256 18.10 -6.28 9.15
CA TYR A 256 17.94 -7.21 8.03
C TYR A 256 17.28 -6.61 6.79
N VAL A 257 16.78 -5.38 6.87
CA VAL A 257 16.02 -4.75 5.78
C VAL A 257 16.81 -3.55 5.24
N LYS A 258 17.35 -3.68 4.03
CA LYS A 258 18.17 -2.66 3.41
C LYS A 258 17.63 -2.29 2.04
N SER A 259 17.80 -1.02 1.66
CA SER A 259 17.49 -0.59 0.30
C SER A 259 18.38 -1.32 -0.71
N GLY A 260 17.80 -1.74 -1.82
CA GLY A 260 18.46 -2.48 -2.89
C GLY A 260 18.36 -4.00 -2.78
N GLU A 261 17.80 -4.54 -1.68
CA GLU A 261 17.60 -5.99 -1.52
C GLU A 261 16.41 -6.48 -2.33
N ASP A 262 16.58 -7.67 -2.92
CA ASP A 262 15.51 -8.39 -3.61
C ASP A 262 14.64 -9.12 -2.60
N VAL A 263 13.34 -9.10 -2.81
CA VAL A 263 12.34 -9.70 -1.93
C VAL A 263 11.28 -10.45 -2.74
N VAL A 264 10.62 -11.37 -2.06
CA VAL A 264 9.48 -12.10 -2.63
C VAL A 264 8.22 -11.66 -1.92
N VAL A 265 7.21 -11.28 -2.69
CA VAL A 265 5.90 -10.87 -2.20
C VAL A 265 4.89 -11.96 -2.47
N GLN A 266 4.15 -12.36 -1.45
CA GLN A 266 3.11 -13.37 -1.50
C GLN A 266 1.79 -12.76 -1.04
N THR A 267 0.68 -13.20 -1.65
CA THR A 267 -0.68 -12.80 -1.27
C THR A 267 -1.57 -14.04 -1.23
N ASP A 268 -2.55 -14.04 -0.37
CA ASP A 268 -3.51 -15.14 -0.26
C ASP A 268 -4.46 -15.23 -1.48
N ALA A 269 -4.55 -14.14 -2.27
CA ALA A 269 -5.40 -14.09 -3.44
C ALA A 269 -4.86 -14.90 -4.64
N PHE A 270 -3.54 -15.10 -4.70
CA PHE A 270 -2.89 -15.79 -5.81
C PHE A 270 -1.81 -16.75 -5.28
N PRO A 271 -1.70 -17.97 -5.84
CA PRO A 271 -0.64 -18.91 -5.46
C PRO A 271 0.75 -18.47 -5.95
N ASP A 272 0.79 -17.54 -6.92
CA ASP A 272 2.02 -17.04 -7.51
C ASP A 272 2.76 -16.13 -6.52
N SER A 273 4.09 -16.15 -6.59
CA SER A 273 4.94 -15.21 -5.89
C SER A 273 5.36 -14.08 -6.83
N PHE A 274 5.38 -12.86 -6.32
CA PHE A 274 5.81 -11.67 -7.07
C PHE A 274 7.20 -11.26 -6.60
N HIS A 275 8.06 -10.89 -7.54
CA HIS A 275 9.40 -10.41 -7.23
C HIS A 275 9.41 -8.89 -7.12
N GLY A 276 10.13 -8.38 -6.15
CA GLY A 276 10.27 -6.95 -5.92
C GLY A 276 11.62 -6.58 -5.34
N LYS A 277 11.88 -5.29 -5.30
CA LYS A 277 13.11 -4.72 -4.73
C LYS A 277 12.78 -3.63 -3.73
N ILE A 278 13.42 -3.67 -2.56
CA ILE A 278 13.31 -2.60 -1.56
C ILE A 278 13.94 -1.34 -2.14
N SER A 279 13.11 -0.34 -2.42
CA SER A 279 13.57 0.93 -3.01
C SER A 279 13.86 1.99 -1.95
N TYR A 280 13.25 1.86 -0.78
CA TYR A 280 13.37 2.86 0.30
C TYR A 280 12.95 2.24 1.63
N VAL A 281 13.61 2.64 2.71
CA VAL A 281 13.22 2.36 4.09
C VAL A 281 13.08 3.70 4.80
N SER A 282 11.93 3.93 5.43
CA SER A 282 11.66 5.17 6.15
C SER A 282 12.67 5.40 7.28
N PRO A 283 13.22 6.60 7.45
CA PRO A 283 14.10 6.92 8.57
C PRO A 283 13.33 7.16 9.89
N ALA A 284 12.01 7.29 9.83
CA ALA A 284 11.16 7.58 10.97
C ALA A 284 10.14 6.46 11.21
N LEU A 285 9.93 6.14 12.48
CA LEU A 285 8.88 5.23 12.92
C LEU A 285 7.51 5.91 12.81
N ASP A 286 6.53 5.16 12.34
CA ASP A 286 5.13 5.55 12.47
C ASP A 286 4.73 5.47 13.95
N PRO A 287 4.24 6.54 14.56
CA PRO A 287 3.91 6.57 15.99
C PRO A 287 2.76 5.64 16.37
N ASN A 288 1.85 5.33 15.44
CA ASN A 288 0.69 4.49 15.69
C ASN A 288 1.04 3.01 15.65
N THR A 289 1.79 2.58 14.64
CA THR A 289 2.15 1.18 14.42
C THR A 289 3.48 0.81 15.07
N ARG A 290 4.32 1.79 15.42
CA ARG A 290 5.70 1.61 15.92
C ARG A 290 6.57 0.79 14.95
N THR A 291 6.29 0.89 13.66
CA THR A 291 7.06 0.25 12.59
C THR A 291 7.67 1.29 11.68
N LEU A 292 8.75 0.91 10.99
CA LEU A 292 9.26 1.65 9.85
C LEU A 292 8.58 1.13 8.58
N GLN A 293 8.32 2.01 7.64
CA GLN A 293 7.76 1.62 6.36
C GLN A 293 8.86 1.35 5.34
N ALA A 294 8.94 0.14 4.82
CA ALA A 294 9.76 -0.21 3.68
C ALA A 294 8.92 -0.19 2.39
N ARG A 295 9.39 0.56 1.40
CA ARG A 295 8.76 0.64 0.09
C ARG A 295 9.46 -0.31 -0.87
N ILE A 296 8.70 -1.23 -1.42
CA ILE A 296 9.15 -2.24 -2.35
C ILE A 296 8.49 -1.94 -3.70
N VAL A 297 9.28 -1.90 -4.76
CA VAL A 297 8.76 -1.83 -6.14
C VAL A 297 8.60 -3.25 -6.63
N VAL A 298 7.39 -3.60 -7.05
CA VAL A 298 7.01 -4.95 -7.45
C VAL A 298 6.46 -4.90 -8.88
N ASP A 299 6.95 -5.81 -9.71
CA ASP A 299 6.37 -6.02 -11.04
C ASP A 299 5.00 -6.69 -10.89
N ASN A 300 4.03 -6.21 -11.65
CA ASN A 300 2.64 -6.64 -11.57
C ASN A 300 2.13 -7.19 -12.91
N PRO A 301 2.61 -8.35 -13.35
CA PRO A 301 2.20 -8.94 -14.60
C PRO A 301 0.71 -9.31 -14.58
N GLY A 302 -0.01 -8.86 -15.61
CA GLY A 302 -1.45 -9.05 -15.72
C GLY A 302 -2.26 -8.26 -14.69
N GLU A 303 -1.62 -7.26 -14.05
CA GLU A 303 -2.27 -6.33 -13.11
C GLU A 303 -3.03 -7.04 -11.98
N LYS A 304 -2.50 -8.18 -11.53
CA LYS A 304 -3.10 -9.04 -10.51
C LYS A 304 -3.14 -8.37 -9.14
N LEU A 305 -2.06 -7.68 -8.76
CA LEU A 305 -1.98 -6.96 -7.48
C LEU A 305 -2.82 -5.68 -7.57
N LYS A 306 -3.81 -5.58 -6.70
CA LYS A 306 -4.71 -4.43 -6.60
C LYS A 306 -4.39 -3.65 -5.33
N ARG A 307 -4.64 -2.34 -5.37
CA ARG A 307 -4.47 -1.45 -4.21
C ARG A 307 -5.17 -2.01 -2.97
N ASP A 308 -4.54 -1.80 -1.82
CA ASP A 308 -5.01 -2.21 -0.48
C ASP A 308 -5.09 -3.74 -0.26
N MET A 309 -4.60 -4.58 -1.21
CA MET A 309 -4.41 -6.01 -0.93
C MET A 309 -3.33 -6.20 0.12
N PHE A 310 -3.63 -7.04 1.13
CA PHE A 310 -2.62 -7.48 2.09
C PHE A 310 -1.67 -8.49 1.46
N CYS A 311 -0.42 -8.42 1.86
CA CYS A 311 0.63 -9.30 1.38
C CYS A 311 1.67 -9.59 2.46
N THR A 312 2.37 -10.69 2.29
CA THR A 312 3.55 -11.06 3.06
C THR A 312 4.78 -10.83 2.22
N VAL A 313 5.73 -10.07 2.74
CA VAL A 313 7.02 -9.84 2.11
C VAL A 313 8.05 -10.71 2.78
N LEU A 314 8.73 -11.53 2.00
CA LEU A 314 9.81 -12.42 2.41
C LEU A 314 11.14 -11.75 2.10
N VAL A 315 11.89 -11.42 3.15
CA VAL A 315 13.23 -10.82 3.07
C VAL A 315 14.25 -11.85 3.51
N THR A 316 15.31 -12.08 2.75
CA THR A 316 16.39 -12.97 3.14
C THR A 316 17.31 -12.27 4.14
N ALA A 317 17.13 -12.56 5.44
CA ALA A 317 17.90 -11.95 6.52
C ALA A 317 19.34 -12.49 6.66
N GLY A 318 19.71 -13.46 5.83
CA GLY A 318 21.04 -14.06 5.80
C GLY A 318 21.01 -15.58 5.65
N LEU A 319 22.20 -16.18 5.59
CA LEU A 319 22.37 -17.64 5.54
C LEU A 319 22.84 -18.14 6.90
N LEU A 320 22.10 -19.04 7.48
CA LEU A 320 22.45 -19.75 8.68
C LEU A 320 23.34 -20.95 8.28
N LYS A 321 24.61 -20.85 8.56
CA LYS A 321 25.58 -21.95 8.35
C LYS A 321 25.47 -22.92 9.50
N ASN A 322 25.67 -24.22 9.23
CA ASN A 322 25.59 -25.32 10.20
C ASN A 322 24.21 -25.42 10.88
N ALA A 323 23.14 -25.03 10.21
CA ALA A 323 21.79 -25.18 10.73
C ALA A 323 21.39 -26.67 10.71
N LEU A 324 20.79 -27.13 11.82
CA LEU A 324 20.17 -28.45 11.92
C LEU A 324 18.69 -28.27 11.62
N ALA A 325 18.24 -28.76 10.48
CA ALA A 325 16.85 -28.57 10.01
C ALA A 325 16.10 -29.90 9.96
N VAL A 326 14.82 -29.85 10.33
CA VAL A 326 13.89 -30.98 10.24
C VAL A 326 12.66 -30.58 9.45
N PRO A 327 11.95 -31.52 8.82
CA PRO A 327 10.63 -31.24 8.25
C PRO A 327 9.68 -30.66 9.30
N ASN A 328 8.80 -29.76 8.92
CA ASN A 328 7.84 -29.16 9.85
C ASN A 328 6.95 -30.22 10.54
N SER A 329 6.71 -31.35 9.87
CA SER A 329 5.98 -32.51 10.41
C SER A 329 6.69 -33.24 11.57
N ALA A 330 8.00 -33.00 11.75
CA ALA A 330 8.78 -33.56 12.83
C ALA A 330 8.55 -32.86 14.17
N VAL A 331 8.17 -31.58 14.12
CA VAL A 331 8.00 -30.70 15.28
C VAL A 331 6.59 -30.82 15.82
N LEU A 332 6.46 -31.28 17.06
CA LEU A 332 5.19 -31.33 17.78
C LEU A 332 5.19 -30.32 18.92
N ARG A 333 4.01 -30.06 19.47
CA ARG A 333 3.84 -29.18 20.64
C ARG A 333 3.01 -29.90 21.69
N ASP A 334 3.40 -29.71 22.94
CA ASP A 334 2.65 -30.26 24.08
C ASP A 334 1.51 -29.29 24.51
N ASP A 335 0.79 -29.67 25.55
CA ASP A 335 -0.34 -28.91 26.11
C ASP A 335 0.07 -27.52 26.63
N ASN A 336 1.35 -27.32 26.93
CA ASN A 336 1.92 -26.04 27.33
C ASN A 336 2.49 -25.25 26.14
N ASN A 337 2.21 -25.70 24.89
CA ASN A 337 2.75 -25.13 23.66
C ASN A 337 4.28 -25.19 23.54
N GLN A 338 4.96 -26.09 24.31
CA GLN A 338 6.40 -26.30 24.22
C GLN A 338 6.72 -27.20 23.03
N PRO A 339 7.65 -26.79 22.14
CA PRO A 339 8.02 -27.59 20.98
C PRO A 339 8.93 -28.76 21.41
N PHE A 340 8.68 -29.90 20.82
CA PHE A 340 9.48 -31.09 21.00
C PHE A 340 9.57 -31.94 19.73
N VAL A 341 10.54 -32.83 19.69
CA VAL A 341 10.74 -33.83 18.64
C VAL A 341 10.92 -35.21 19.25
N TYR A 342 10.70 -36.25 18.46
CA TYR A 342 11.08 -37.60 18.85
C TYR A 342 12.44 -37.96 18.27
N ALA A 343 13.37 -38.35 19.14
CA ALA A 343 14.71 -38.82 18.78
C ALA A 343 14.81 -40.35 18.97
N ALA A 344 15.40 -41.04 18.01
CA ALA A 344 15.71 -42.45 18.14
C ALA A 344 16.90 -42.62 19.09
N THR A 345 16.72 -43.42 20.14
CA THR A 345 17.74 -43.69 21.17
C THR A 345 18.28 -45.12 21.08
N GLY A 346 17.59 -46.00 20.33
CA GLY A 346 17.95 -47.37 20.11
C GLY A 346 17.18 -47.97 18.95
N GLU A 347 17.28 -49.29 18.77
CA GLU A 347 16.50 -50.01 17.78
C GLU A 347 15.03 -50.02 18.19
N ASN A 348 14.17 -49.36 17.38
CA ASN A 348 12.74 -49.16 17.65
C ASN A 348 12.40 -48.41 18.96
N GLN A 349 13.37 -47.72 19.56
CA GLN A 349 13.19 -46.94 20.77
C GLN A 349 13.25 -45.44 20.47
N PHE A 350 12.25 -44.71 20.99
CA PHE A 350 12.13 -43.30 20.81
C PHE A 350 11.97 -42.57 22.12
N GLY A 351 12.58 -41.40 22.22
CA GLY A 351 12.44 -40.52 23.36
C GLY A 351 12.00 -39.14 22.96
N ARG A 352 11.09 -38.54 23.74
CA ARG A 352 10.75 -37.13 23.60
C ARG A 352 11.96 -36.28 23.95
N ARG A 353 12.22 -35.26 23.12
CA ARG A 353 13.28 -34.28 23.37
C ARG A 353 12.73 -32.87 23.11
N ASP A 354 12.71 -32.07 24.16
CA ASP A 354 12.30 -30.68 24.07
C ASP A 354 13.35 -29.89 23.31
N VAL A 355 12.88 -28.97 22.42
CA VAL A 355 13.74 -28.24 21.50
C VAL A 355 13.42 -26.74 21.49
N GLU A 356 14.43 -25.95 21.17
CA GLU A 356 14.20 -24.54 20.79
C GLU A 356 14.21 -24.44 19.27
N LEU A 357 13.15 -23.84 18.72
CA LEU A 357 13.03 -23.65 17.28
C LEU A 357 13.75 -22.38 16.84
N GLY A 358 14.29 -22.40 15.63
CA GLY A 358 14.91 -21.26 14.98
C GLY A 358 14.16 -20.82 13.74
N ALA A 359 14.89 -20.54 12.65
CA ALA A 359 14.33 -20.10 11.37
C ALA A 359 13.50 -21.20 10.70
N VAL A 360 12.53 -20.76 9.90
CA VAL A 360 11.70 -21.64 9.06
C VAL A 360 11.92 -21.27 7.59
N GLU A 361 12.27 -22.28 6.77
CA GLU A 361 12.45 -22.13 5.33
C GLU A 361 11.60 -23.18 4.60
N GLY A 362 10.54 -22.74 3.91
CA GLY A 362 9.63 -23.64 3.23
C GLY A 362 9.01 -24.69 4.17
N ASN A 363 9.30 -25.98 3.92
CA ASN A 363 8.82 -27.11 4.72
C ASN A 363 9.82 -27.58 5.78
N GLN A 364 10.83 -26.78 6.11
CA GLN A 364 11.86 -27.12 7.09
C GLN A 364 11.91 -26.10 8.23
N THR A 365 12.09 -26.60 9.46
CA THR A 365 12.30 -25.78 10.66
C THR A 365 13.68 -26.07 11.24
N GLN A 366 14.43 -25.01 11.51
CA GLN A 366 15.69 -25.11 12.24
C GLN A 366 15.43 -25.47 13.69
N ILE A 367 16.22 -26.40 14.22
CA ILE A 367 16.30 -26.61 15.64
C ILE A 367 17.55 -25.89 16.16
N ALA A 368 17.32 -24.82 16.94
CA ALA A 368 18.40 -24.01 17.50
C ALA A 368 19.12 -24.68 18.68
N LYS A 369 18.35 -25.41 19.51
CA LYS A 369 18.88 -26.17 20.65
C LYS A 369 18.07 -27.44 20.89
N GLY A 370 18.65 -28.43 21.51
CA GLY A 370 18.02 -29.69 21.91
C GLY A 370 18.41 -30.89 21.05
N VAL A 371 19.09 -30.69 19.92
CA VAL A 371 19.62 -31.80 19.08
C VAL A 371 21.09 -31.55 18.71
N SER A 372 21.78 -32.62 18.39
CA SER A 372 23.19 -32.62 17.98
C SER A 372 23.35 -33.17 16.56
N PRO A 373 24.43 -32.77 15.84
CA PRO A 373 24.78 -33.40 14.58
C PRO A 373 24.93 -34.92 14.75
N GLY A 374 24.31 -35.70 13.85
CA GLY A 374 24.31 -37.17 13.90
C GLY A 374 23.10 -37.77 14.63
N ASP A 375 22.32 -36.99 15.37
CA ASP A 375 21.09 -37.47 15.99
C ASP A 375 20.09 -37.93 14.89
N LYS A 376 19.36 -39.00 15.15
CA LYS A 376 18.28 -39.48 14.28
C LYS A 376 16.95 -39.01 14.85
N ILE A 377 16.30 -38.11 14.14
CA ILE A 377 15.02 -37.51 14.51
C ILE A 377 13.93 -38.06 13.63
N VAL A 378 12.74 -38.26 14.18
CA VAL A 378 11.56 -38.64 13.39
C VAL A 378 11.10 -37.48 12.55
N GLY A 379 11.19 -37.58 11.23
CA GLY A 379 10.78 -36.57 10.28
C GLY A 379 9.27 -36.67 9.98
N ASN A 380 8.84 -37.79 9.41
CA ASN A 380 7.44 -38.10 9.21
C ASN A 380 7.01 -39.22 10.17
N GLY A 381 5.74 -39.18 10.61
CA GLY A 381 5.23 -40.15 11.60
C GLY A 381 5.33 -39.69 13.05
N SER A 382 5.80 -38.47 13.33
CA SER A 382 5.89 -37.94 14.71
C SER A 382 4.54 -37.92 15.42
N LEU A 383 3.43 -37.59 14.71
CA LEU A 383 2.09 -37.63 15.27
C LEU A 383 1.63 -39.05 15.59
N PHE A 384 2.00 -40.04 14.75
CA PHE A 384 1.76 -41.46 15.04
C PHE A 384 2.45 -41.90 16.32
N LEU A 385 3.70 -41.47 16.51
CA LEU A 385 4.44 -41.76 17.75
C LEU A 385 3.80 -41.11 18.98
N GLN A 386 3.27 -39.94 18.88
CA GLN A 386 2.56 -39.28 19.97
C GLN A 386 1.32 -40.07 20.38
N PHE A 387 0.54 -40.60 19.43
CA PHE A 387 -0.59 -41.49 19.73
C PHE A 387 -0.13 -42.82 20.34
N ALA A 388 0.89 -43.44 19.80
CA ALA A 388 1.44 -44.70 20.35
C ALA A 388 1.93 -44.52 21.78
N ASN A 389 2.61 -43.39 22.08
CA ASN A 389 3.05 -43.07 23.42
C ASN A 389 1.86 -42.84 24.38
N SER A 390 0.80 -42.17 23.94
CA SER A 390 -0.40 -41.91 24.77
C SER A 390 -1.17 -43.19 25.13
N LEU A 391 -1.03 -44.29 24.35
CA LEU A 391 -1.67 -45.56 24.62
C LEU A 391 -0.89 -46.43 25.58
N GLN A 392 0.38 -46.12 25.86
CA GLN A 392 1.26 -46.86 26.79
C GLN A 392 1.25 -46.28 28.20
N HIS A 393 0.56 -45.16 28.39
CA HIS A 393 0.35 -44.48 29.67
C HIS A 393 -1.14 -44.27 29.94
#